data_5e9d8ef642496d3c62efa810e5cc09eb
#
_entry.id   5e9d8ef642496d3c62efa810e5cc09eb
#
_cell.length_a   1.000
_cell.length_b   1.000
_cell.length_c   1.000
_cell.angle_alpha   90.00
_cell.angle_beta   90.00
_cell.angle_gamma   90.00
#
_symmetry.space_group_name_H-M   'P 1'
#
loop_
_entity.id
_entity.type
_entity.pdbx_description
1 polymer ?
#
loop_
_entity_poly.entity_id
_entity_poly.type
_entity_poly.pdbx_seq_one_letter_code
_entity_poly.pdbx_strand_id
1 'polypeptide(L)'
;GIIGEGEETTPELCKVVAKGGDPLSVNGLIIAPRVLGEELRETPNPYKRGYRRTLPRKEVRDLDSIPFPDYDGFDFGRIAGNMANLLGINEDHAITMTSSRSCPFQCTFCFHTSGSHYRKRSLDNFFGELDILVEKYGIKYIFVSDELFAYNLKRVIEFCERIKPYNIRWWAQFRVSDVTEEMLRALKDANCVTMGFGLESADDRILESMNKKIKFEQTERALKLTYDYGITIQGGFIFGDVEETLETATKTLNWWKDHPEYGITLNFITAYPGTPLYKQALQRGLIKDEVQFIRDGCPVVNLSKMSKSEMDWVAEQIMTLPQRAFLVPDRIREVTLDYEEKRIGFTGDCTSCGIENTWKNVRFFTRNVLTCKDCGKKHKLPILREVTDCISHSIVHLLTEKGRVAFWGINDYFANMLPDLPAVQSERAYLIDNSRIKQGGIVEGKKIHAPAILDELGIDTVIIPVVSYVTTIEKQIRAEYPHVKEVINILDLIQPIAVNEALVC
;
A
#
# COMPACT_ATOMS: atom_id res chain seq x y z
N GLY A 1 -6.65 -0.55 26.13
CA GLY A 1 -6.28 -1.23 24.88
C GLY A 1 -6.37 -2.74 25.01
N ILE A 2 -6.46 -3.43 23.89
CA ILE A 2 -6.49 -4.89 23.79
C ILE A 2 -5.11 -5.40 23.40
N ILE A 3 -4.67 -6.49 23.99
CA ILE A 3 -3.41 -7.18 23.68
C ILE A 3 -3.77 -8.44 22.90
N GLY A 4 -3.29 -8.56 21.67
CA GLY A 4 -3.59 -9.67 20.79
C GLY A 4 -4.96 -9.53 20.10
N GLU A 5 -5.66 -10.66 19.92
CA GLU A 5 -6.94 -10.73 19.21
C GLU A 5 -8.10 -10.22 20.08
N GLY A 6 -9.00 -9.46 19.47
CA GLY A 6 -10.06 -8.74 20.18
C GLY A 6 -11.41 -9.44 20.24
N GLU A 7 -11.62 -10.49 19.46
CA GLU A 7 -12.92 -11.12 19.24
C GLU A 7 -13.58 -11.70 20.51
N GLU A 8 -12.77 -12.23 21.42
CA GLU A 8 -13.25 -12.68 22.73
C GLU A 8 -13.15 -11.59 23.79
N THR A 9 -12.02 -10.83 23.76
CA THR A 9 -11.71 -9.83 24.79
C THR A 9 -12.72 -8.68 24.78
N THR A 10 -13.09 -8.17 23.59
CA THR A 10 -14.00 -7.04 23.48
C THR A 10 -15.41 -7.34 23.98
N PRO A 11 -16.07 -8.43 23.58
CA PRO A 11 -17.40 -8.78 24.10
C PRO A 11 -17.40 -9.06 25.61
N GLU A 12 -16.34 -9.70 26.13
CA GLU A 12 -16.22 -9.95 27.57
C GLU A 12 -16.07 -8.63 28.34
N LEU A 13 -15.20 -7.72 27.87
CA LEU A 13 -15.04 -6.41 28.48
C LEU A 13 -16.35 -5.62 28.48
N CYS A 14 -17.07 -5.58 27.35
CA CYS A 14 -18.36 -4.91 27.26
C CYS A 14 -19.39 -5.47 28.28
N LYS A 15 -19.45 -6.80 28.40
CA LYS A 15 -20.34 -7.45 29.39
C LYS A 15 -19.97 -7.13 30.82
N VAL A 16 -18.68 -7.10 31.15
CA VAL A 16 -18.20 -6.77 32.50
C VAL A 16 -18.53 -5.32 32.84
N VAL A 17 -18.20 -4.40 31.94
CA VAL A 17 -18.44 -2.96 32.16
C VAL A 17 -19.95 -2.65 32.23
N ALA A 18 -20.77 -3.24 31.37
CA ALA A 18 -22.23 -3.05 31.40
C ALA A 18 -22.87 -3.48 32.72
N LYS A 19 -22.25 -4.44 33.44
CA LYS A 19 -22.71 -4.90 34.77
C LYS A 19 -22.05 -4.15 35.93
N GLY A 20 -21.29 -3.10 35.68
CA GLY A 20 -20.51 -2.37 36.70
C GLY A 20 -19.36 -3.17 37.32
N GLY A 21 -18.88 -4.23 36.63
CA GLY A 21 -17.77 -5.07 37.10
C GLY A 21 -16.39 -4.46 36.85
N ASP A 22 -15.37 -5.06 37.44
CA ASP A 22 -14.00 -4.61 37.33
C ASP A 22 -13.36 -5.04 35.99
N PRO A 23 -12.95 -4.09 35.11
CA PRO A 23 -12.25 -4.40 33.87
C PRO A 23 -10.96 -5.21 34.05
N LEU A 24 -10.31 -5.14 35.23
CA LEU A 24 -9.09 -5.92 35.56
C LEU A 24 -9.35 -7.44 35.62
N SER A 25 -10.62 -7.87 35.73
CA SER A 25 -11.00 -9.29 35.67
C SER A 25 -10.92 -9.87 34.25
N VAL A 26 -10.85 -9.04 33.21
CA VAL A 26 -10.83 -9.47 31.81
C VAL A 26 -9.39 -9.64 31.33
N ASN A 27 -9.07 -10.80 30.76
CA ASN A 27 -7.75 -11.06 30.19
C ASN A 27 -7.52 -10.33 28.87
N GLY A 28 -6.25 -10.04 28.55
CA GLY A 28 -5.85 -9.44 27.27
C GLY A 28 -6.01 -7.92 27.22
N LEU A 29 -5.96 -7.20 28.35
CA LEU A 29 -6.12 -5.76 28.41
C LEU A 29 -4.86 -5.01 28.86
N ILE A 30 -4.73 -3.77 28.34
CA ILE A 30 -3.92 -2.70 28.92
C ILE A 30 -4.88 -1.58 29.32
N ILE A 31 -4.94 -1.27 30.61
CA ILE A 31 -5.88 -0.32 31.18
C ILE A 31 -5.11 0.91 31.66
N ALA A 32 -5.53 2.09 31.23
CA ALA A 32 -4.94 3.35 31.66
C ALA A 32 -5.35 3.64 33.13
N PRO A 33 -4.48 4.24 33.95
CA PRO A 33 -4.75 4.56 35.36
C PRO A 33 -6.04 5.37 35.53
N ARG A 34 -6.28 6.35 34.68
CA ARG A 34 -7.51 7.18 34.74
C ARG A 34 -8.83 6.38 34.68
N VAL A 35 -8.83 5.22 34.02
CA VAL A 35 -10.01 4.33 33.94
C VAL A 35 -10.26 3.67 35.30
N LEU A 36 -9.22 3.54 36.11
CA LEU A 36 -9.25 2.96 37.46
C LEU A 36 -9.35 4.02 38.57
N GLY A 37 -9.56 5.29 38.21
CA GLY A 37 -9.56 6.41 39.17
C GLY A 37 -8.16 6.77 39.71
N GLU A 38 -7.11 6.32 39.06
CA GLU A 38 -5.71 6.57 39.42
C GLU A 38 -5.11 7.65 38.52
N GLU A 39 -4.15 8.43 39.02
CA GLU A 39 -3.41 9.39 38.24
C GLU A 39 -2.29 8.75 37.42
N LEU A 40 -2.04 9.30 36.21
CA LEU A 40 -0.90 8.93 35.39
C LEU A 40 0.38 9.44 36.09
N ARG A 41 1.34 8.54 36.31
CA ARG A 41 2.65 8.95 36.83
C ARG A 41 3.42 9.71 35.75
N GLU A 42 3.90 10.89 36.08
CA GLU A 42 4.85 11.60 35.25
C GLU A 42 6.22 10.91 35.29
N THR A 43 6.57 10.25 34.20
CA THR A 43 7.87 9.59 34.02
C THR A 43 8.21 9.54 32.54
N PRO A 44 9.50 9.74 32.17
CA PRO A 44 9.96 9.58 30.80
C PRO A 44 9.73 8.16 30.25
N ASN A 45 9.70 7.16 31.13
CA ASN A 45 9.47 5.78 30.72
C ASN A 45 7.96 5.49 30.61
N PRO A 46 7.40 5.34 29.39
CA PRO A 46 5.98 5.10 29.17
C PRO A 46 5.47 3.84 29.86
N TYR A 47 6.32 2.83 30.03
CA TYR A 47 5.98 1.57 30.72
C TYR A 47 5.81 1.71 32.24
N LYS A 48 6.31 2.80 32.82
CA LYS A 48 6.19 3.11 34.26
C LYS A 48 5.06 4.09 34.60
N ARG A 49 4.25 4.50 33.62
CA ARG A 49 3.15 5.48 33.80
C ARG A 49 1.94 4.95 34.59
N GLY A 50 2.01 3.73 35.12
CA GLY A 50 0.94 3.14 35.92
C GLY A 50 -0.12 2.36 35.14
N TYR A 51 0.11 2.11 33.85
CA TYR A 51 -0.77 1.22 33.09
C TYR A 51 -0.81 -0.19 33.72
N ARG A 52 -2.01 -0.73 33.84
CA ARG A 52 -2.23 -2.10 34.34
C ARG A 52 -2.36 -3.05 33.14
N ARG A 53 -1.66 -4.18 33.20
CA ARG A 53 -1.81 -5.27 32.22
C ARG A 53 -2.48 -6.43 32.91
N THR A 54 -3.51 -6.98 32.27
CA THR A 54 -4.12 -8.24 32.67
C THR A 54 -3.35 -9.41 32.04
N LEU A 55 -3.69 -10.63 32.43
CA LEU A 55 -3.06 -11.82 31.85
C LEU A 55 -3.30 -11.84 30.31
N PRO A 56 -2.29 -12.25 29.51
CA PRO A 56 -2.49 -12.38 28.09
C PRO A 56 -3.55 -13.45 27.78
N ARG A 57 -4.35 -13.19 26.74
CA ARG A 57 -5.30 -14.16 26.21
C ARG A 57 -4.59 -15.06 25.19
N LYS A 58 -4.99 -16.32 25.11
CA LYS A 58 -4.54 -17.23 24.05
C LYS A 58 -5.14 -16.82 22.71
N GLU A 59 -4.41 -17.09 21.65
CA GLU A 59 -4.90 -16.92 20.27
C GLU A 59 -6.14 -17.79 20.03
N VAL A 60 -7.13 -17.26 19.32
CA VAL A 60 -8.32 -18.01 18.90
C VAL A 60 -7.88 -19.12 17.95
N ARG A 61 -8.02 -20.38 18.34
CA ARG A 61 -7.55 -21.51 17.54
C ARG A 61 -8.50 -21.87 16.41
N ASP A 62 -9.79 -21.91 16.71
CA ASP A 62 -10.85 -22.18 15.75
C ASP A 62 -11.38 -20.85 15.18
N LEU A 63 -10.90 -20.46 13.99
CA LEU A 63 -11.32 -19.23 13.34
C LEU A 63 -12.75 -19.28 12.84
N ASP A 64 -13.34 -20.47 12.65
CA ASP A 64 -14.72 -20.63 12.23
C ASP A 64 -15.71 -20.33 13.36
N SER A 65 -15.24 -20.32 14.61
CA SER A 65 -16.04 -19.91 15.77
C SER A 65 -16.27 -18.39 15.85
N ILE A 66 -15.51 -17.61 15.08
CA ILE A 66 -15.65 -16.15 15.03
C ILE A 66 -16.84 -15.82 14.12
N PRO A 67 -17.86 -15.06 14.61
CA PRO A 67 -18.98 -14.67 13.77
C PRO A 67 -18.51 -13.76 12.63
N PHE A 68 -19.24 -13.78 11.52
CA PHE A 68 -19.00 -12.83 10.42
C PHE A 68 -19.23 -11.40 10.90
N PRO A 69 -18.54 -10.41 10.31
CA PRO A 69 -18.77 -9.01 10.61
C PRO A 69 -20.26 -8.63 10.34
N ASP A 70 -20.80 -7.74 11.18
CA ASP A 70 -22.10 -7.13 10.92
C ASP A 70 -21.94 -6.03 9.86
N TYR A 71 -22.10 -6.41 8.60
CA TYR A 71 -21.99 -5.49 7.47
C TYR A 71 -23.12 -4.47 7.39
N ASP A 72 -24.30 -4.75 7.99
CA ASP A 72 -25.44 -3.85 7.98
C ASP A 72 -25.31 -2.70 8.99
N GLY A 73 -24.48 -2.88 10.02
CA GLY A 73 -24.19 -1.85 11.01
C GLY A 73 -23.35 -0.68 10.49
N PHE A 74 -22.91 -0.73 9.21
CA PHE A 74 -22.05 0.27 8.59
C PHE A 74 -22.59 0.71 7.22
N ASP A 75 -22.13 1.87 6.73
CA ASP A 75 -22.33 2.29 5.35
C ASP A 75 -21.41 1.46 4.43
N PHE A 76 -21.79 0.21 4.22
CA PHE A 76 -20.92 -0.78 3.58
C PHE A 76 -20.69 -0.48 2.10
N GLY A 77 -21.68 0.06 1.39
CA GLY A 77 -21.51 0.46 -0.01
C GLY A 77 -20.41 1.49 -0.20
N ARG A 78 -20.36 2.52 0.67
CA ARG A 78 -19.29 3.51 0.68
C ARG A 78 -17.93 2.90 1.06
N ILE A 79 -17.91 1.97 2.02
CA ILE A 79 -16.67 1.27 2.42
C ILE A 79 -16.13 0.46 1.24
N ALA A 80 -16.98 -0.31 0.54
CA ALA A 80 -16.58 -1.13 -0.59
C ALA A 80 -16.07 -0.28 -1.78
N GLY A 81 -16.73 0.84 -2.08
CA GLY A 81 -16.26 1.81 -3.09
C GLY A 81 -14.93 2.46 -2.72
N ASN A 82 -14.76 2.89 -1.46
CA ASN A 82 -13.50 3.45 -0.96
C ASN A 82 -12.37 2.40 -0.99
N MET A 83 -12.65 1.15 -0.69
CA MET A 83 -11.68 0.06 -0.74
C MET A 83 -11.18 -0.16 -2.17
N ALA A 84 -12.05 -0.10 -3.17
CA ALA A 84 -11.65 -0.19 -4.57
C ALA A 84 -10.67 0.92 -4.97
N ASN A 85 -10.91 2.15 -4.51
CA ASN A 85 -9.99 3.28 -4.71
C ASN A 85 -8.65 3.05 -3.98
N LEU A 86 -8.67 2.61 -2.73
CA LEU A 86 -7.48 2.34 -1.94
C LEU A 86 -6.61 1.25 -2.55
N LEU A 87 -7.22 0.19 -3.08
CA LEU A 87 -6.52 -0.89 -3.77
C LEU A 87 -6.04 -0.50 -5.17
N GLY A 88 -6.49 0.65 -5.69
CA GLY A 88 -6.15 1.13 -7.03
C GLY A 88 -6.63 0.19 -8.13
N ILE A 89 -7.83 -0.35 -8.00
CA ILE A 89 -8.44 -1.28 -8.96
C ILE A 89 -9.60 -0.62 -9.71
N ASN A 90 -9.90 -1.14 -10.90
CA ASN A 90 -10.98 -0.63 -11.75
C ASN A 90 -12.29 -1.38 -11.52
N GLU A 91 -12.66 -1.59 -10.27
CA GLU A 91 -13.95 -2.16 -9.83
C GLU A 91 -14.68 -1.16 -8.94
N ASP A 92 -16.00 -1.24 -8.93
CA ASP A 92 -16.82 -0.32 -8.12
C ASP A 92 -16.93 -0.78 -6.67
N HIS A 93 -16.97 -2.09 -6.45
CA HIS A 93 -17.09 -2.68 -5.11
C HIS A 93 -15.99 -3.72 -4.85
N ALA A 94 -15.15 -3.44 -3.89
CA ALA A 94 -14.09 -4.31 -3.43
C ALA A 94 -14.05 -4.41 -1.92
N ILE A 95 -13.57 -5.53 -1.40
CA ILE A 95 -13.38 -5.73 0.04
C ILE A 95 -12.13 -6.56 0.32
N THR A 96 -11.60 -6.42 1.53
CA THR A 96 -10.61 -7.37 2.06
C THR A 96 -11.30 -8.46 2.84
N MET A 97 -10.86 -9.70 2.64
CA MET A 97 -11.28 -10.87 3.43
C MET A 97 -10.05 -11.59 3.97
N THR A 98 -10.21 -12.29 5.08
CA THR A 98 -9.12 -13.08 5.69
C THR A 98 -9.51 -14.56 5.67
N SER A 99 -8.67 -15.41 5.10
CA SER A 99 -8.85 -16.86 5.10
C SER A 99 -7.94 -17.60 6.10
N SER A 100 -6.86 -16.91 6.53
CA SER A 100 -5.92 -17.41 7.53
C SER A 100 -5.32 -16.27 8.34
N ARG A 101 -4.73 -16.59 9.47
CA ARG A 101 -4.02 -15.65 10.35
C ARG A 101 -2.60 -16.14 10.61
N SER A 102 -1.67 -15.16 10.71
CA SER A 102 -0.24 -15.35 10.91
C SER A 102 0.46 -16.04 9.74
N CYS A 103 1.76 -16.23 9.89
CA CYS A 103 2.64 -16.88 8.93
C CYS A 103 3.59 -17.81 9.69
N PRO A 104 3.88 -19.03 9.20
CA PRO A 104 4.76 -19.97 9.91
C PRO A 104 6.24 -19.57 9.85
N PHE A 105 6.60 -18.57 9.05
CA PHE A 105 7.97 -18.11 8.86
C PHE A 105 8.33 -17.00 9.85
N GLN A 106 9.64 -16.85 10.14
CA GLN A 106 10.17 -15.93 11.15
C GLN A 106 11.19 -14.97 10.53
N CYS A 107 10.77 -14.19 9.53
CA CYS A 107 11.61 -13.17 8.92
C CYS A 107 11.93 -12.07 9.93
N THR A 108 13.18 -11.59 9.95
CA THR A 108 13.69 -10.68 11.00
C THR A 108 13.01 -9.31 11.04
N PHE A 109 12.46 -8.87 9.92
CA PHE A 109 11.77 -7.60 9.74
C PHE A 109 10.25 -7.70 9.87
N CYS A 110 9.69 -8.92 9.81
CA CYS A 110 8.25 -9.12 9.72
C CYS A 110 7.57 -8.97 11.08
N PHE A 111 6.44 -8.26 11.06
CA PHE A 111 5.57 -8.08 12.19
C PHE A 111 4.30 -8.92 12.00
N HIS A 112 4.07 -9.87 12.92
CA HIS A 112 2.87 -10.71 12.89
C HIS A 112 1.74 -10.02 13.65
N THR A 113 0.73 -9.54 12.94
CA THR A 113 -0.40 -8.81 13.51
C THR A 113 -1.37 -9.72 14.27
N SER A 114 -1.46 -10.98 13.87
CA SER A 114 -2.47 -11.95 14.31
C SER A 114 -1.87 -13.09 15.15
N GLY A 115 -0.79 -12.82 15.90
CA GLY A 115 -0.14 -13.83 16.73
C GLY A 115 0.98 -14.60 16.03
N SER A 116 1.41 -15.72 16.61
CA SER A 116 2.60 -16.45 16.16
C SER A 116 2.31 -17.80 15.50
N HIS A 117 1.06 -18.29 15.58
CA HIS A 117 0.67 -19.58 15.05
C HIS A 117 -0.20 -19.41 13.81
N TYR A 118 0.21 -20.08 12.72
CA TYR A 118 -0.60 -20.11 11.50
C TYR A 118 -1.91 -20.87 11.76
N ARG A 119 -3.04 -20.23 11.52
CA ARG A 119 -4.41 -20.76 11.66
C ARG A 119 -5.23 -20.40 10.44
N LYS A 120 -6.13 -21.26 10.04
CA LYS A 120 -6.97 -21.06 8.84
C LYS A 120 -8.44 -21.28 9.15
N ARG A 121 -9.29 -20.55 8.49
CA ARG A 121 -10.74 -20.82 8.40
C ARG A 121 -10.96 -22.05 7.51
N SER A 122 -12.03 -22.81 7.73
CA SER A 122 -12.50 -23.73 6.70
C SER A 122 -12.91 -22.96 5.44
N LEU A 123 -12.86 -23.62 4.31
CA LEU A 123 -13.36 -22.99 3.08
C LEU A 123 -14.88 -22.82 3.12
N ASP A 124 -15.63 -23.70 3.84
CA ASP A 124 -17.06 -23.51 4.03
C ASP A 124 -17.38 -22.21 4.76
N ASN A 125 -16.66 -21.93 5.84
CA ASN A 125 -16.83 -20.68 6.57
C ASN A 125 -16.45 -19.46 5.72
N PHE A 126 -15.33 -19.50 4.98
CA PHE A 126 -14.90 -18.41 4.10
C PHE A 126 -15.92 -18.12 3.00
N PHE A 127 -16.40 -19.15 2.30
CA PHE A 127 -17.34 -19.00 1.20
C PHE A 127 -18.75 -18.63 1.69
N GLY A 128 -19.16 -19.07 2.89
CA GLY A 128 -20.42 -18.62 3.50
C GLY A 128 -20.44 -17.10 3.77
N GLU A 129 -19.31 -16.50 4.13
CA GLU A 129 -19.18 -15.04 4.23
C GLU A 129 -19.18 -14.38 2.85
N LEU A 130 -18.48 -14.98 1.87
CA LEU A 130 -18.43 -14.48 0.51
C LEU A 130 -19.80 -14.48 -0.17
N ASP A 131 -20.65 -15.48 0.07
CA ASP A 131 -22.03 -15.52 -0.42
C ASP A 131 -22.78 -14.25 -0.03
N ILE A 132 -22.73 -13.88 1.26
CA ILE A 132 -23.37 -12.66 1.77
C ILE A 132 -22.82 -11.41 1.06
N LEU A 133 -21.51 -11.32 0.89
CA LEU A 133 -20.83 -10.17 0.29
C LEU A 133 -21.18 -10.00 -1.19
N VAL A 134 -21.26 -11.10 -1.94
CA VAL A 134 -21.59 -11.06 -3.36
C VAL A 134 -23.09 -10.85 -3.58
N GLU A 135 -23.95 -11.60 -2.90
CA GLU A 135 -25.39 -11.56 -3.11
C GLU A 135 -26.02 -10.25 -2.62
N LYS A 136 -25.64 -9.81 -1.42
CA LYS A 136 -26.25 -8.64 -0.78
C LYS A 136 -25.60 -7.32 -1.16
N TYR A 137 -24.27 -7.30 -1.33
CA TYR A 137 -23.50 -6.06 -1.51
C TYR A 137 -22.84 -5.95 -2.88
N GLY A 138 -23.01 -6.94 -3.76
CA GLY A 138 -22.54 -6.87 -5.13
C GLY A 138 -21.02 -6.79 -5.26
N ILE A 139 -20.27 -7.40 -4.34
CA ILE A 139 -18.79 -7.39 -4.38
C ILE A 139 -18.30 -8.05 -5.69
N LYS A 140 -17.38 -7.38 -6.38
CA LYS A 140 -16.77 -7.82 -7.65
C LYS A 140 -15.29 -8.12 -7.53
N TYR A 141 -14.67 -7.70 -6.43
CA TYR A 141 -13.27 -7.88 -6.21
C TYR A 141 -12.97 -8.16 -4.74
N ILE A 142 -12.15 -9.17 -4.45
CA ILE A 142 -11.67 -9.40 -3.09
C ILE A 142 -10.14 -9.40 -3.03
N PHE A 143 -9.61 -8.81 -1.97
CA PHE A 143 -8.26 -9.02 -1.52
C PHE A 143 -8.26 -10.00 -0.35
N VAL A 144 -7.66 -11.18 -0.54
CA VAL A 144 -7.43 -12.11 0.57
C VAL A 144 -6.19 -11.64 1.33
N SER A 145 -6.43 -10.89 2.43
CA SER A 145 -5.41 -10.14 3.16
C SER A 145 -4.67 -10.99 4.21
N ASP A 146 -4.44 -12.25 3.89
CA ASP A 146 -3.64 -13.14 4.71
C ASP A 146 -2.16 -12.73 4.68
N GLU A 147 -1.43 -12.90 5.78
CA GLU A 147 0.04 -12.77 5.77
C GLU A 147 0.70 -13.81 4.85
N LEU A 148 0.08 -14.98 4.73
CA LEU A 148 0.37 -16.02 3.75
C LEU A 148 -0.93 -16.77 3.44
N PHE A 149 -1.44 -16.62 2.20
CA PHE A 149 -2.73 -17.19 1.80
C PHE A 149 -2.77 -18.72 1.95
N ALA A 150 -1.80 -19.39 1.37
CA ALA A 150 -1.65 -20.83 1.54
C ALA A 150 -0.23 -21.26 1.21
N TYR A 151 0.28 -22.24 1.97
CA TYR A 151 1.51 -22.95 1.64
C TYR A 151 1.22 -24.43 1.28
N ASN A 152 -0.07 -24.74 1.02
CA ASN A 152 -0.53 -26.07 0.66
C ASN A 152 -1.29 -26.00 -0.67
N LEU A 153 -0.71 -26.58 -1.71
CA LEU A 153 -1.25 -26.57 -3.08
C LEU A 153 -2.69 -27.11 -3.14
N LYS A 154 -3.01 -28.18 -2.40
CA LYS A 154 -4.36 -28.75 -2.38
C LYS A 154 -5.41 -27.72 -1.96
N ARG A 155 -5.12 -26.91 -0.92
CA ARG A 155 -6.04 -25.86 -0.47
C ARG A 155 -6.18 -24.74 -1.50
N VAL A 156 -5.11 -24.40 -2.22
CA VAL A 156 -5.19 -23.38 -3.28
C VAL A 156 -6.10 -23.87 -4.42
N ILE A 157 -5.93 -25.12 -4.86
CA ILE A 157 -6.76 -25.69 -5.93
C ILE A 157 -8.23 -25.74 -5.50
N GLU A 158 -8.52 -26.28 -4.31
CA GLU A 158 -9.88 -26.32 -3.77
C GLU A 158 -10.52 -24.92 -3.65
N PHE A 159 -9.75 -23.93 -3.21
CA PHE A 159 -10.21 -22.54 -3.18
C PHE A 159 -10.54 -22.02 -4.59
N CYS A 160 -9.66 -22.30 -5.58
CA CYS A 160 -9.87 -21.89 -6.97
C CYS A 160 -11.12 -22.52 -7.58
N GLU A 161 -11.38 -23.81 -7.32
CA GLU A 161 -12.59 -24.49 -7.79
C GLU A 161 -13.85 -23.83 -7.20
N ARG A 162 -13.81 -23.47 -5.93
CA ARG A 162 -14.96 -22.89 -5.20
C ARG A 162 -15.21 -21.43 -5.54
N ILE A 163 -14.18 -20.60 -5.80
CA ILE A 163 -14.36 -19.18 -6.14
C ILE A 163 -14.79 -18.97 -7.58
N LYS A 164 -14.46 -19.89 -8.49
CA LYS A 164 -14.73 -19.78 -9.92
C LYS A 164 -16.20 -19.47 -10.28
N PRO A 165 -17.21 -20.10 -9.66
CA PRO A 165 -18.62 -19.80 -9.95
C PRO A 165 -19.05 -18.37 -9.66
N TYR A 166 -18.40 -17.67 -8.73
CA TYR A 166 -18.74 -16.27 -8.38
C TYR A 166 -18.34 -15.28 -9.50
N ASN A 167 -17.43 -15.68 -10.38
CA ASN A 167 -16.93 -14.84 -11.46
C ASN A 167 -16.44 -13.46 -11.00
N ILE A 168 -15.86 -13.40 -9.80
CA ILE A 168 -15.23 -12.20 -9.22
C ILE A 168 -13.72 -12.25 -9.46
N ARG A 169 -13.08 -11.08 -9.43
CA ARG A 169 -11.63 -10.96 -9.45
C ARG A 169 -11.05 -10.97 -8.05
N TRP A 170 -9.84 -11.49 -7.89
CA TRP A 170 -9.21 -11.54 -6.58
C TRP A 170 -7.69 -11.58 -6.64
N TRP A 171 -7.05 -11.32 -5.48
CA TRP A 171 -5.63 -11.48 -5.27
C TRP A 171 -5.30 -11.90 -3.85
N ALA A 172 -4.10 -12.47 -3.64
CA ALA A 172 -3.61 -12.91 -2.35
C ALA A 172 -2.07 -12.88 -2.29
N GLN A 173 -1.53 -13.04 -1.08
CA GLN A 173 -0.10 -13.13 -0.83
C GLN A 173 0.38 -14.58 -0.90
N PHE A 174 1.43 -14.81 -1.68
CA PHE A 174 2.05 -16.12 -1.89
C PHE A 174 3.54 -16.08 -1.57
N ARG A 175 4.13 -17.26 -1.49
CA ARG A 175 5.57 -17.42 -1.35
C ARG A 175 6.16 -17.90 -2.68
N VAL A 176 7.28 -17.32 -3.09
CA VAL A 176 7.94 -17.67 -4.37
C VAL A 176 8.34 -19.15 -4.45
N SER A 177 8.70 -19.77 -3.29
CA SER A 177 9.05 -21.19 -3.20
C SER A 177 7.91 -22.15 -3.59
N ASP A 178 6.66 -21.71 -3.49
CA ASP A 178 5.47 -22.56 -3.59
C ASP A 178 4.83 -22.51 -4.99
N VAL A 179 5.33 -21.62 -5.86
CA VAL A 179 4.79 -21.42 -7.20
C VAL A 179 5.07 -22.61 -8.11
N THR A 180 4.00 -23.20 -8.65
CA THR A 180 4.03 -24.27 -9.64
C THR A 180 3.11 -23.94 -10.82
N GLU A 181 3.34 -24.56 -11.96
CA GLU A 181 2.47 -24.36 -13.13
C GLU A 181 1.03 -24.84 -12.87
N GLU A 182 0.86 -25.92 -12.10
CA GLU A 182 -0.45 -26.41 -11.69
C GLU A 182 -1.21 -25.35 -10.89
N MET A 183 -0.52 -24.74 -9.90
CA MET A 183 -1.08 -23.63 -9.12
C MET A 183 -1.47 -22.46 -10.03
N LEU A 184 -0.59 -22.04 -10.93
CA LEU A 184 -0.82 -20.89 -11.80
C LEU A 184 -1.99 -21.10 -12.76
N ARG A 185 -2.15 -22.31 -13.29
CA ARG A 185 -3.34 -22.66 -14.09
C ARG A 185 -4.62 -22.53 -13.28
N ALA A 186 -4.67 -23.13 -12.11
CA ALA A 186 -5.85 -23.04 -11.24
C ALA A 186 -6.17 -21.59 -10.86
N LEU A 187 -5.16 -20.80 -10.48
CA LEU A 187 -5.31 -19.39 -10.15
C LEU A 187 -5.85 -18.56 -11.33
N LYS A 188 -5.28 -18.76 -12.52
CA LYS A 188 -5.70 -18.07 -13.75
C LYS A 188 -7.15 -18.39 -14.11
N ASP A 189 -7.52 -19.68 -14.09
CA ASP A 189 -8.86 -20.14 -14.39
C ASP A 189 -9.91 -19.66 -13.38
N ALA A 190 -9.48 -19.33 -12.18
CA ALA A 190 -10.31 -18.82 -11.09
C ALA A 190 -10.33 -17.29 -10.98
N ASN A 191 -9.89 -16.55 -12.00
CA ASN A 191 -9.82 -15.09 -12.02
C ASN A 191 -8.91 -14.48 -10.96
N CYS A 192 -7.86 -15.19 -10.50
CA CYS A 192 -6.80 -14.56 -9.73
C CYS A 192 -6.03 -13.60 -10.63
N VAL A 193 -6.15 -12.31 -10.39
CA VAL A 193 -5.57 -11.29 -11.26
C VAL A 193 -4.21 -10.79 -10.78
N THR A 194 -3.87 -11.01 -9.52
CA THR A 194 -2.60 -10.57 -8.94
C THR A 194 -2.09 -11.60 -7.92
N MET A 195 -0.81 -11.87 -7.95
CA MET A 195 -0.09 -12.60 -6.91
C MET A 195 0.88 -11.66 -6.20
N GLY A 196 0.73 -11.56 -4.88
CA GLY A 196 1.66 -10.83 -4.03
C GLY A 196 2.83 -11.71 -3.59
N PHE A 197 4.05 -11.17 -3.62
CA PHE A 197 5.26 -11.86 -3.19
C PHE A 197 6.13 -10.98 -2.31
N GLY A 198 6.64 -11.54 -1.23
CA GLY A 198 7.77 -10.95 -0.51
C GLY A 198 9.07 -11.37 -1.19
N LEU A 199 9.71 -10.45 -1.93
CA LEU A 199 10.93 -10.73 -2.69
C LEU A 199 12.19 -10.35 -1.90
N GLU A 200 12.16 -9.21 -1.26
CA GLU A 200 13.08 -8.58 -0.33
C GLU A 200 14.43 -8.19 -0.94
N SER A 201 15.19 -9.12 -1.53
CA SER A 201 16.52 -8.89 -2.11
C SER A 201 16.84 -9.84 -3.26
N ALA A 202 17.70 -9.42 -4.19
CA ALA A 202 18.30 -10.27 -5.22
C ALA A 202 19.66 -10.87 -4.79
N ASP A 203 20.00 -10.78 -3.52
CA ASP A 203 21.22 -11.36 -2.97
C ASP A 203 20.90 -12.40 -1.88
N ASP A 204 21.42 -13.63 -2.06
CA ASP A 204 21.15 -14.73 -1.12
C ASP A 204 21.70 -14.49 0.28
N ARG A 205 22.78 -13.69 0.45
CA ARG A 205 23.34 -13.34 1.76
C ARG A 205 22.35 -12.49 2.55
N ILE A 206 21.67 -11.57 1.86
CA ILE A 206 20.64 -10.72 2.46
C ILE A 206 19.38 -11.53 2.77
N LEU A 207 18.92 -12.39 1.86
CA LEU A 207 17.79 -13.29 2.13
C LEU A 207 18.04 -14.22 3.33
N GLU A 208 19.27 -14.68 3.51
CA GLU A 208 19.68 -15.48 4.67
C GLU A 208 19.69 -14.65 5.96
N SER A 209 20.26 -13.45 5.93
CA SER A 209 20.25 -12.49 7.05
C SER A 209 18.83 -12.17 7.49
N MET A 210 17.93 -11.94 6.55
CA MET A 210 16.50 -11.71 6.78
C MET A 210 15.75 -12.96 7.28
N ASN A 211 16.41 -14.12 7.36
CA ASN A 211 15.77 -15.41 7.67
C ASN A 211 14.62 -15.77 6.73
N LYS A 212 14.68 -15.35 5.47
CA LYS A 212 13.60 -15.48 4.49
C LYS A 212 13.35 -16.94 4.05
N LYS A 213 14.35 -17.82 4.17
CA LYS A 213 14.28 -19.24 3.81
C LYS A 213 13.87 -19.48 2.35
N ILE A 214 14.39 -18.66 1.45
CA ILE A 214 14.33 -18.83 -0.01
C ILE A 214 15.71 -18.55 -0.60
N LYS A 215 15.91 -18.97 -1.86
CA LYS A 215 17.02 -18.56 -2.70
C LYS A 215 16.52 -17.68 -3.82
N PHE A 216 17.36 -16.77 -4.30
CA PHE A 216 16.97 -15.82 -5.32
C PHE A 216 16.55 -16.48 -6.65
N GLU A 217 17.14 -17.60 -7.01
CA GLU A 217 16.72 -18.42 -8.16
C GLU A 217 15.23 -18.81 -8.10
N GLN A 218 14.70 -19.09 -6.91
CA GLN A 218 13.27 -19.39 -6.74
C GLN A 218 12.41 -18.15 -7.03
N THR A 219 12.91 -16.98 -6.69
CA THR A 219 12.27 -15.69 -7.00
C THR A 219 12.20 -15.48 -8.51
N GLU A 220 13.32 -15.59 -9.22
CA GLU A 220 13.38 -15.42 -10.68
C GLU A 220 12.42 -16.39 -11.39
N ARG A 221 12.46 -17.68 -11.01
CA ARG A 221 11.55 -18.69 -11.56
C ARG A 221 10.09 -18.35 -11.32
N ALA A 222 9.72 -17.96 -10.08
CA ALA A 222 8.34 -17.66 -9.73
C ALA A 222 7.82 -16.43 -10.47
N LEU A 223 8.64 -15.37 -10.57
CA LEU A 223 8.29 -14.15 -11.29
C LEU A 223 8.07 -14.45 -12.78
N LYS A 224 9.04 -15.15 -13.41
CA LYS A 224 8.92 -15.52 -14.81
C LYS A 224 7.65 -16.34 -15.10
N LEU A 225 7.41 -17.40 -14.33
CA LEU A 225 6.23 -18.23 -14.52
C LEU A 225 4.93 -17.43 -14.31
N THR A 226 4.84 -16.64 -13.26
CA THR A 226 3.65 -15.82 -12.97
C THR A 226 3.38 -14.82 -14.09
N TYR A 227 4.44 -14.17 -14.60
CA TYR A 227 4.36 -13.27 -15.72
C TYR A 227 3.89 -13.97 -17.00
N ASP A 228 4.46 -15.13 -17.33
CA ASP A 228 4.12 -15.90 -18.53
C ASP A 228 2.65 -16.38 -18.53
N TYR A 229 2.10 -16.67 -17.34
CA TYR A 229 0.67 -16.98 -17.18
C TYR A 229 -0.24 -15.73 -17.24
N GLY A 230 0.32 -14.53 -17.41
CA GLY A 230 -0.46 -13.27 -17.48
C GLY A 230 -1.15 -12.90 -16.17
N ILE A 231 -0.60 -13.30 -15.02
CA ILE A 231 -1.04 -12.88 -13.70
C ILE A 231 -0.15 -11.72 -13.27
N THR A 232 -0.76 -10.63 -12.76
CA THR A 232 -0.01 -9.47 -12.28
C THR A 232 0.83 -9.84 -11.07
N ILE A 233 2.06 -9.37 -11.04
CA ILE A 233 2.96 -9.49 -9.90
C ILE A 233 2.82 -8.24 -9.03
N GLN A 234 2.66 -8.45 -7.72
CA GLN A 234 2.90 -7.43 -6.72
C GLN A 234 4.06 -7.91 -5.85
N GLY A 235 5.11 -7.13 -5.80
CA GLY A 235 6.29 -7.48 -5.02
C GLY A 235 7.14 -6.27 -4.74
N GLY A 236 8.05 -6.40 -3.79
CA GLY A 236 8.97 -5.34 -3.44
C GLY A 236 10.33 -5.87 -3.03
N PHE A 237 11.37 -5.12 -3.37
CA PHE A 237 12.66 -5.21 -2.72
C PHE A 237 12.71 -4.19 -1.58
N ILE A 238 13.31 -4.59 -0.47
CA ILE A 238 13.47 -3.73 0.72
C ILE A 238 14.95 -3.64 1.10
N PHE A 239 15.48 -2.43 1.12
CA PHE A 239 16.89 -2.14 1.39
C PHE A 239 17.10 -1.75 2.85
N GLY A 240 18.28 -2.03 3.39
CA GLY A 240 18.71 -1.62 4.72
C GLY A 240 18.76 -2.76 5.75
N ASP A 241 18.82 -4.03 5.29
CA ASP A 241 19.11 -5.17 6.18
C ASP A 241 20.47 -5.02 6.89
N VAL A 242 20.61 -5.64 8.04
CA VAL A 242 21.81 -5.50 8.90
C VAL A 242 23.10 -5.98 8.23
N GLU A 243 23.02 -6.88 7.27
CA GLU A 243 24.15 -7.39 6.49
C GLU A 243 24.34 -6.66 5.15
N GLU A 244 23.40 -5.75 4.79
CA GLU A 244 23.44 -5.10 3.50
C GLU A 244 24.60 -4.13 3.34
N THR A 245 25.25 -4.20 2.19
CA THR A 245 26.33 -3.34 1.72
C THR A 245 25.92 -2.65 0.42
N LEU A 246 26.67 -1.64 -0.01
CA LEU A 246 26.45 -1.01 -1.32
C LEU A 246 26.52 -2.03 -2.47
N GLU A 247 27.41 -3.04 -2.37
CA GLU A 247 27.52 -4.11 -3.37
C GLU A 247 26.23 -4.89 -3.50
N THR A 248 25.65 -5.38 -2.37
CA THR A 248 24.41 -6.18 -2.39
C THR A 248 23.21 -5.36 -2.83
N ALA A 249 23.11 -4.11 -2.38
CA ALA A 249 22.09 -3.18 -2.82
C ALA A 249 22.18 -2.89 -4.32
N THR A 250 23.38 -2.64 -4.84
CA THR A 250 23.63 -2.42 -6.28
C THR A 250 23.27 -3.66 -7.11
N LYS A 251 23.58 -4.86 -6.63
CA LYS A 251 23.18 -6.11 -7.29
C LYS A 251 21.65 -6.20 -7.45
N THR A 252 20.91 -5.90 -6.38
CA THR A 252 19.43 -5.91 -6.39
C THR A 252 18.89 -4.82 -7.33
N LEU A 253 19.44 -3.61 -7.30
CA LEU A 253 19.05 -2.51 -8.19
C LEU A 253 19.32 -2.83 -9.66
N ASN A 254 20.47 -3.45 -9.99
CA ASN A 254 20.79 -3.80 -11.37
C ASN A 254 19.84 -4.88 -11.90
N TRP A 255 19.60 -5.92 -11.11
CA TRP A 255 18.60 -6.94 -11.50
C TRP A 255 17.22 -6.31 -11.74
N TRP A 256 16.80 -5.39 -10.87
CA TRP A 256 15.54 -4.68 -10.99
C TRP A 256 15.46 -3.83 -12.26
N LYS A 257 16.56 -3.15 -12.66
CA LYS A 257 16.64 -2.37 -13.90
C LYS A 257 16.49 -3.23 -15.15
N ASP A 258 17.02 -4.46 -15.09
CA ASP A 258 16.99 -5.39 -16.21
C ASP A 258 15.63 -6.09 -16.38
N HIS A 259 14.72 -5.97 -15.37
CA HIS A 259 13.44 -6.66 -15.34
C HIS A 259 12.24 -5.72 -15.03
N PRO A 260 12.06 -4.67 -15.84
CA PRO A 260 10.97 -3.70 -15.64
C PRO A 260 9.58 -4.31 -15.81
N GLU A 261 9.47 -5.41 -16.57
CA GLU A 261 8.21 -6.10 -16.88
C GLU A 261 7.47 -6.65 -15.65
N TYR A 262 8.17 -6.89 -14.54
CA TYR A 262 7.55 -7.40 -13.32
C TYR A 262 6.91 -6.30 -12.45
N GLY A 263 7.26 -5.05 -12.65
CA GLY A 263 6.69 -3.92 -11.93
C GLY A 263 6.93 -3.95 -10.40
N ILE A 264 8.11 -4.44 -9.98
CA ILE A 264 8.49 -4.61 -8.58
C ILE A 264 8.76 -3.23 -7.96
N THR A 265 8.29 -3.02 -6.73
CA THR A 265 8.52 -1.80 -5.97
C THR A 265 9.85 -1.84 -5.21
N LEU A 266 10.44 -0.67 -5.00
CA LEU A 266 11.66 -0.49 -4.22
C LEU A 266 11.32 0.30 -2.95
N ASN A 267 11.73 -0.21 -1.77
CA ASN A 267 11.45 0.42 -0.49
C ASN A 267 12.62 0.22 0.47
N PHE A 268 12.62 0.95 1.58
CA PHE A 268 13.50 0.65 2.71
C PHE A 268 12.81 -0.26 3.72
N ILE A 269 13.63 -1.04 4.41
CA ILE A 269 13.19 -1.84 5.53
C ILE A 269 12.83 -0.92 6.71
N THR A 270 11.72 -1.20 7.37
CA THR A 270 11.28 -0.46 8.55
C THR A 270 11.41 -1.34 9.79
N ALA A 271 12.05 -0.77 10.81
CA ALA A 271 12.16 -1.44 12.11
C ALA A 271 10.85 -1.29 12.90
N TYR A 272 9.86 -2.13 12.62
CA TYR A 272 8.57 -2.09 13.33
C TYR A 272 8.68 -2.62 14.75
N PRO A 273 8.04 -1.96 15.74
CA PRO A 273 8.00 -2.42 17.11
C PRO A 273 7.59 -3.90 17.24
N GLY A 274 8.34 -4.67 18.02
CA GLY A 274 8.11 -6.10 18.22
C GLY A 274 8.96 -7.01 17.33
N THR A 275 9.52 -6.52 16.23
CA THR A 275 10.38 -7.31 15.34
C THR A 275 11.79 -7.52 15.92
N PRO A 276 12.51 -8.58 15.50
CA PRO A 276 13.94 -8.73 15.80
C PRO A 276 14.77 -7.52 15.38
N LEU A 277 14.45 -6.94 14.21
CA LEU A 277 15.13 -5.78 13.66
C LEU A 277 14.96 -4.54 14.55
N TYR A 278 13.76 -4.31 15.08
CA TYR A 278 13.49 -3.23 16.04
C TYR A 278 14.32 -3.36 17.31
N LYS A 279 14.42 -4.58 17.87
CA LYS A 279 15.25 -4.85 19.03
C LYS A 279 16.74 -4.52 18.80
N GLN A 280 17.23 -4.83 17.58
CA GLN A 280 18.60 -4.47 17.18
C GLN A 280 18.77 -2.95 17.06
N ALA A 281 17.79 -2.25 16.51
CA ALA A 281 17.82 -0.79 16.42
C ALA A 281 17.90 -0.11 17.79
N LEU A 282 17.14 -0.61 18.77
CA LEU A 282 17.21 -0.17 20.17
C LEU A 282 18.59 -0.46 20.80
N GLN A 283 19.10 -1.67 20.63
CA GLN A 283 20.41 -2.09 21.19
C GLN A 283 21.56 -1.27 20.63
N ARG A 284 21.49 -0.88 19.34
CA ARG A 284 22.47 -0.01 18.69
C ARG A 284 22.29 1.47 19.01
N GLY A 285 21.25 1.86 19.78
CA GLY A 285 20.95 3.26 20.13
C GLY A 285 20.45 4.11 18.96
N LEU A 286 20.00 3.49 17.87
CA LEU A 286 19.44 4.17 16.69
C LEU A 286 18.04 4.73 16.99
N ILE A 287 17.30 4.08 17.88
CA ILE A 287 16.02 4.54 18.42
C ILE A 287 16.24 4.96 19.86
N LYS A 288 16.20 6.26 20.13
CA LYS A 288 16.45 6.84 21.47
C LYS A 288 15.17 7.02 22.27
N ASP A 289 14.08 7.37 21.61
CA ASP A 289 12.74 7.53 22.18
C ASP A 289 11.76 6.68 21.37
N GLU A 290 11.35 5.56 21.95
CA GLU A 290 10.42 4.61 21.31
C GLU A 290 9.05 5.22 21.02
N VAL A 291 8.55 6.09 21.90
CA VAL A 291 7.23 6.72 21.73
C VAL A 291 7.27 7.75 20.61
N GLN A 292 8.32 8.56 20.59
CA GLN A 292 8.49 9.53 19.50
C GLN A 292 8.73 8.82 18.17
N PHE A 293 9.53 7.76 18.14
CA PHE A 293 9.75 6.93 16.95
C PHE A 293 8.44 6.40 16.35
N ILE A 294 7.54 5.89 17.22
CA ILE A 294 6.22 5.41 16.78
C ILE A 294 5.33 6.56 16.31
N ARG A 295 5.32 7.69 17.02
CA ARG A 295 4.56 8.89 16.64
C ARG A 295 5.01 9.46 15.28
N ASP A 296 6.29 9.38 15.01
CA ASP A 296 6.89 9.79 13.71
C ASP A 296 6.62 8.76 12.58
N GLY A 297 5.81 7.72 12.82
CA GLY A 297 5.48 6.69 11.84
C GLY A 297 6.58 5.67 11.60
N CYS A 298 7.43 5.40 12.59
CA CYS A 298 8.56 4.47 12.48
C CYS A 298 9.51 4.83 11.34
N PRO A 299 10.19 5.97 11.39
CA PRO A 299 11.05 6.42 10.31
C PRO A 299 12.18 5.41 10.04
N VAL A 300 12.64 5.37 8.80
CA VAL A 300 13.75 4.50 8.42
C VAL A 300 15.01 4.89 9.20
N VAL A 301 15.64 3.89 9.80
CA VAL A 301 16.95 4.01 10.48
C VAL A 301 17.95 3.12 9.77
N ASN A 302 19.20 3.59 9.61
CA ASN A 302 20.21 2.80 8.96
C ASN A 302 20.72 1.70 9.90
N LEU A 303 20.26 0.48 9.68
CA LEU A 303 20.72 -0.74 10.35
C LEU A 303 21.82 -1.46 9.56
N SER A 304 21.99 -1.12 8.29
CA SER A 304 22.90 -1.78 7.36
C SER A 304 24.38 -1.50 7.67
N LYS A 305 25.24 -2.12 6.88
CA LYS A 305 26.68 -1.83 6.85
C LYS A 305 27.03 -0.63 5.96
N MET A 306 26.05 -0.06 5.27
CA MET A 306 26.23 1.11 4.43
C MET A 306 26.47 2.37 5.25
N SER A 307 27.37 3.22 4.79
CA SER A 307 27.52 4.57 5.30
C SER A 307 26.28 5.42 5.01
N LYS A 308 26.19 6.61 5.63
CA LYS A 308 25.10 7.54 5.35
C LYS A 308 25.03 7.92 3.87
N SER A 309 26.17 8.22 3.25
CA SER A 309 26.25 8.61 1.83
C SER A 309 25.81 7.48 0.89
N GLU A 310 26.11 6.22 1.23
CA GLU A 310 25.65 5.06 0.46
C GLU A 310 24.15 4.84 0.61
N MET A 311 23.59 5.02 1.82
CA MET A 311 22.14 4.99 2.03
C MET A 311 21.43 6.12 1.29
N ASP A 312 22.00 7.34 1.30
CA ASP A 312 21.45 8.49 0.58
C ASP A 312 21.45 8.21 -0.94
N TRP A 313 22.51 7.58 -1.47
CA TRP A 313 22.55 7.16 -2.87
C TRP A 313 21.50 6.09 -3.20
N VAL A 314 21.30 5.07 -2.35
CA VAL A 314 20.23 4.07 -2.55
C VAL A 314 18.88 4.76 -2.51
N ALA A 315 18.66 5.72 -1.62
CA ALA A 315 17.42 6.49 -1.55
C ALA A 315 17.15 7.26 -2.85
N GLU A 316 18.18 7.90 -3.42
CA GLU A 316 18.10 8.57 -4.72
C GLU A 316 17.72 7.59 -5.83
N GLN A 317 18.35 6.40 -5.87
CA GLN A 317 17.99 5.37 -6.85
C GLN A 317 16.52 4.96 -6.70
N ILE A 318 16.04 4.71 -5.49
CA ILE A 318 14.64 4.34 -5.22
C ILE A 318 13.67 5.44 -5.70
N MET A 319 14.02 6.70 -5.53
CA MET A 319 13.18 7.82 -5.96
C MET A 319 13.15 8.02 -7.48
N THR A 320 14.29 7.81 -8.14
CA THR A 320 14.46 8.19 -9.55
C THR A 320 14.21 7.03 -10.52
N LEU A 321 14.52 5.79 -10.14
CA LEU A 321 14.44 4.62 -11.03
C LEU A 321 12.99 4.15 -11.32
N PRO A 322 12.06 4.08 -10.35
CA PRO A 322 10.73 3.54 -10.61
C PRO A 322 9.94 4.27 -11.68
N GLN A 323 10.31 5.48 -11.98
CA GLN A 323 9.60 6.36 -12.91
C GLN A 323 9.69 5.90 -14.37
N ARG A 324 10.73 5.14 -14.72
CA ARG A 324 11.04 4.78 -16.12
C ARG A 324 10.70 3.35 -16.53
N ALA A 325 10.20 2.53 -15.63
CA ALA A 325 10.19 1.08 -15.78
C ALA A 325 8.82 0.44 -16.00
N PHE A 326 7.85 1.14 -16.60
CA PHE A 326 6.52 0.57 -16.72
C PHE A 326 6.06 0.33 -18.14
N LEU A 327 5.56 -0.88 -18.41
CA LEU A 327 4.86 -1.18 -19.63
C LEU A 327 3.55 -0.40 -19.67
N VAL A 328 3.43 0.51 -20.60
CA VAL A 328 2.19 1.20 -20.96
C VAL A 328 1.79 0.73 -22.36
N PRO A 329 0.50 0.80 -22.75
CA PRO A 329 0.09 0.49 -24.12
C PRO A 329 0.76 1.42 -25.13
N ASP A 330 1.04 0.92 -26.31
CA ASP A 330 1.54 1.70 -27.42
C ASP A 330 0.39 2.31 -28.27
N ARG A 331 0.71 3.30 -29.08
CA ARG A 331 -0.19 3.89 -30.09
C ARG A 331 -1.56 4.27 -29.51
N ILE A 332 -1.55 5.02 -28.40
CA ILE A 332 -2.77 5.51 -27.74
C ILE A 332 -3.57 6.39 -28.70
N ARG A 333 -4.87 6.16 -28.79
CA ARG A 333 -5.83 6.89 -29.64
C ARG A 333 -7.25 6.79 -29.10
N GLU A 334 -8.16 7.58 -29.66
CA GLU A 334 -9.58 7.60 -29.30
C GLU A 334 -9.80 7.84 -27.81
N VAL A 335 -9.04 8.78 -27.23
CA VAL A 335 -9.16 9.12 -25.82
C VAL A 335 -10.48 9.81 -25.55
N THR A 336 -11.20 9.33 -24.54
CA THR A 336 -12.44 9.91 -24.05
C THR A 336 -12.34 10.18 -22.56
N LEU A 337 -12.81 11.35 -22.10
CA LEU A 337 -12.80 11.75 -20.69
C LEU A 337 -14.25 11.89 -20.21
N ASP A 338 -14.56 11.21 -19.12
CA ASP A 338 -15.73 11.47 -18.30
C ASP A 338 -15.32 12.33 -17.12
N TYR A 339 -15.65 13.61 -17.19
CA TYR A 339 -15.24 14.61 -16.19
C TYR A 339 -16.04 14.48 -14.90
N GLU A 340 -17.26 13.97 -14.93
CA GLU A 340 -18.10 13.80 -13.75
C GLU A 340 -17.67 12.57 -12.96
N GLU A 341 -17.58 11.41 -13.61
CA GLU A 341 -17.20 10.15 -12.99
C GLU A 341 -15.68 10.00 -12.80
N LYS A 342 -14.89 10.93 -13.31
CA LYS A 342 -13.41 10.87 -13.28
C LYS A 342 -12.87 9.59 -13.91
N ARG A 343 -13.37 9.29 -15.13
CA ARG A 343 -13.02 8.09 -15.88
C ARG A 343 -12.49 8.41 -17.25
N ILE A 344 -11.68 7.50 -17.80
CA ILE A 344 -11.17 7.59 -19.16
C ILE A 344 -11.48 6.32 -19.96
N GLY A 345 -11.58 6.50 -21.27
CA GLY A 345 -11.54 5.41 -22.24
C GLY A 345 -10.51 5.73 -23.31
N PHE A 346 -9.86 4.72 -23.85
CA PHE A 346 -8.95 4.86 -24.98
C PHE A 346 -8.67 3.52 -25.67
N THR A 347 -8.16 3.60 -26.88
CA THR A 347 -7.67 2.47 -27.67
C THR A 347 -6.14 2.51 -27.69
N GLY A 348 -5.49 1.37 -27.61
CA GLY A 348 -4.04 1.25 -27.64
C GLY A 348 -3.59 -0.19 -27.89
N ASP A 349 -2.33 -0.38 -28.20
CA ASP A 349 -1.79 -1.69 -28.55
C ASP A 349 -1.00 -2.30 -27.39
N CYS A 350 -1.16 -3.59 -27.22
CA CYS A 350 -0.38 -4.33 -26.24
C CYS A 350 1.10 -4.37 -26.61
N THR A 351 1.99 -3.88 -25.75
CA THR A 351 3.44 -3.91 -25.97
C THR A 351 4.01 -5.33 -26.00
N SER A 352 3.27 -6.33 -25.52
CA SER A 352 3.71 -7.73 -25.45
C SER A 352 3.34 -8.54 -26.70
N CYS A 353 2.13 -8.39 -27.24
CA CYS A 353 1.65 -9.16 -28.39
C CYS A 353 1.20 -8.32 -29.58
N GLY A 354 1.24 -7.00 -29.50
CA GLY A 354 0.87 -6.08 -30.58
C GLY A 354 -0.63 -5.95 -30.86
N ILE A 355 -1.48 -6.69 -30.14
CA ILE A 355 -2.93 -6.67 -30.37
C ILE A 355 -3.56 -5.37 -29.86
N GLU A 356 -4.40 -4.77 -30.68
CA GLU A 356 -5.20 -3.62 -30.33
C GLU A 356 -6.21 -3.94 -29.23
N ASN A 357 -6.28 -3.08 -28.23
CA ASN A 357 -7.22 -3.15 -27.11
C ASN A 357 -7.97 -1.82 -26.96
N THR A 358 -9.22 -1.89 -26.54
CA THR A 358 -10.00 -0.72 -26.11
C THR A 358 -10.34 -0.88 -24.64
N TRP A 359 -9.86 0.03 -23.82
CA TRP A 359 -10.17 0.10 -22.40
C TRP A 359 -11.20 1.21 -22.16
N LYS A 360 -12.26 0.89 -21.43
CA LYS A 360 -13.37 1.81 -21.12
C LYS A 360 -13.56 1.92 -19.62
N ASN A 361 -14.07 3.05 -19.17
CA ASN A 361 -14.39 3.31 -17.75
C ASN A 361 -13.21 3.10 -16.79
N VAL A 362 -11.99 3.41 -17.23
CA VAL A 362 -10.79 3.31 -16.41
C VAL A 362 -10.74 4.49 -15.45
N ARG A 363 -10.58 4.24 -14.16
CA ARG A 363 -10.41 5.30 -13.16
C ARG A 363 -9.06 5.98 -13.32
N PHE A 364 -9.02 7.29 -13.13
CA PHE A 364 -7.75 8.02 -13.05
C PHE A 364 -6.89 7.51 -11.91
N PHE A 365 -5.57 7.54 -12.11
CA PHE A 365 -4.57 7.19 -11.09
C PHE A 365 -4.63 5.74 -10.56
N THR A 366 -5.29 4.81 -11.28
CA THR A 366 -5.31 3.40 -10.94
C THR A 366 -4.04 2.69 -11.40
N ARG A 367 -3.69 1.57 -10.74
CA ARG A 367 -2.47 0.80 -11.04
C ARG A 367 -2.82 -0.52 -11.72
N ASN A 368 -1.99 -0.94 -12.70
CA ASN A 368 -2.02 -2.30 -13.31
C ASN A 368 -3.41 -2.82 -13.70
N VAL A 369 -4.28 -1.96 -14.18
CA VAL A 369 -5.68 -2.29 -14.47
C VAL A 369 -5.95 -2.64 -15.92
N LEU A 370 -5.02 -2.29 -16.82
CA LEU A 370 -5.20 -2.50 -18.25
C LEU A 370 -4.74 -3.90 -18.63
N THR A 371 -5.68 -4.79 -18.87
CA THR A 371 -5.40 -6.17 -19.27
C THR A 371 -5.55 -6.31 -20.78
N CYS A 372 -4.56 -6.87 -21.45
CA CYS A 372 -4.67 -7.24 -22.84
C CYS A 372 -5.72 -8.35 -23.02
N LYS A 373 -6.66 -8.16 -23.91
CA LYS A 373 -7.75 -9.11 -24.19
C LYS A 373 -7.27 -10.46 -24.77
N ASP A 374 -6.09 -10.46 -25.36
CA ASP A 374 -5.51 -11.63 -26.03
C ASP A 374 -4.49 -12.36 -25.15
N CYS A 375 -3.35 -11.73 -24.83
CA CYS A 375 -2.28 -12.39 -24.07
C CYS A 375 -2.43 -12.28 -22.54
N GLY A 376 -3.39 -11.51 -22.02
CA GLY A 376 -3.64 -11.32 -20.59
C GLY A 376 -2.60 -10.49 -19.86
N LYS A 377 -1.57 -9.96 -20.53
CA LYS A 377 -0.55 -9.11 -19.92
C LYS A 377 -1.15 -7.81 -19.41
N LYS A 378 -0.60 -7.34 -18.29
CA LYS A 378 -1.04 -6.11 -17.62
C LYS A 378 -0.19 -4.93 -18.04
N HIS A 379 -0.85 -3.80 -18.23
CA HIS A 379 -0.20 -2.53 -18.51
C HIS A 379 -0.61 -1.52 -17.45
N LYS A 380 0.23 -0.53 -17.21
CA LYS A 380 -0.12 0.64 -16.41
C LYS A 380 -0.93 1.61 -17.23
N LEU A 381 -1.69 2.45 -16.54
CA LEU A 381 -2.35 3.57 -17.13
C LEU A 381 -1.28 4.52 -17.71
N PRO A 382 -1.31 4.84 -19.00
CA PRO A 382 -0.41 5.82 -19.59
C PRO A 382 -0.72 7.22 -19.03
N ILE A 383 0.27 8.09 -19.09
CA ILE A 383 0.05 9.52 -18.89
C ILE A 383 -0.54 10.06 -20.18
N LEU A 384 -1.76 10.56 -20.09
CA LEU A 384 -2.50 11.04 -21.24
C LEU A 384 -2.45 12.57 -21.29
N ARG A 385 -2.14 13.08 -22.48
CA ARG A 385 -2.05 14.53 -22.71
C ARG A 385 -3.33 15.25 -22.34
N GLU A 386 -4.47 14.67 -22.68
CA GLU A 386 -5.79 15.21 -22.36
C GLU A 386 -6.00 15.41 -20.84
N VAL A 387 -5.39 14.56 -20.03
CA VAL A 387 -5.43 14.67 -18.56
C VAL A 387 -4.43 15.70 -18.05
N THR A 388 -3.19 15.67 -18.56
CA THR A 388 -2.16 16.62 -18.13
C THR A 388 -2.46 18.05 -18.58
N ASP A 389 -3.08 18.25 -19.74
CA ASP A 389 -3.53 19.57 -20.19
C ASP A 389 -4.58 20.17 -19.25
N CYS A 390 -5.59 19.39 -18.81
CA CYS A 390 -6.58 19.84 -17.82
C CYS A 390 -5.93 20.22 -16.48
N ILE A 391 -5.06 19.35 -15.99
CA ILE A 391 -4.35 19.57 -14.69
C ILE A 391 -3.45 20.80 -14.81
N SER A 392 -2.66 20.92 -15.88
CA SER A 392 -1.74 22.03 -16.11
C SER A 392 -2.49 23.36 -16.18
N HIS A 393 -3.61 23.41 -16.92
CA HIS A 393 -4.46 24.59 -17.01
C HIS A 393 -4.97 25.04 -15.63
N SER A 394 -5.51 24.09 -14.85
CA SER A 394 -6.01 24.36 -13.51
C SER A 394 -4.89 24.84 -12.55
N ILE A 395 -3.67 24.29 -12.66
CA ILE A 395 -2.52 24.73 -11.86
C ILE A 395 -2.11 26.16 -12.25
N VAL A 396 -2.08 26.52 -13.53
CA VAL A 396 -1.77 27.88 -13.99
C VAL A 396 -2.76 28.86 -13.37
N HIS A 397 -4.05 28.54 -13.40
CA HIS A 397 -5.10 29.37 -12.81
C HIS A 397 -4.87 29.56 -11.30
N LEU A 398 -4.65 28.47 -10.57
CA LEU A 398 -4.37 28.51 -9.14
C LEU A 398 -3.11 29.35 -8.80
N LEU A 399 -2.02 29.19 -9.56
CA LEU A 399 -0.80 29.99 -9.37
C LEU A 399 -1.03 31.47 -9.64
N THR A 400 -1.94 31.80 -10.56
CA THR A 400 -2.29 33.20 -10.86
C THR A 400 -3.12 33.81 -9.74
N GLU A 401 -4.08 33.10 -9.22
CA GLU A 401 -4.98 33.60 -8.15
C GLU A 401 -4.35 33.58 -6.77
N LYS A 402 -3.65 32.48 -6.42
CA LYS A 402 -3.15 32.23 -5.05
C LYS A 402 -1.68 32.61 -4.87
N GLY A 403 -0.95 32.74 -5.94
CA GLY A 403 0.47 33.09 -5.93
C GLY A 403 1.41 31.92 -5.64
N ARG A 404 1.14 31.06 -4.66
CA ARG A 404 1.92 29.87 -4.32
C ARG A 404 1.02 28.66 -4.12
N VAL A 405 1.47 27.48 -4.57
CA VAL A 405 0.75 26.21 -4.43
C VAL A 405 1.72 25.12 -4.00
N ALA A 406 1.28 24.23 -3.11
CA ALA A 406 2.07 23.07 -2.72
C ALA A 406 1.39 21.77 -3.17
N PHE A 407 2.20 20.78 -3.57
CA PHE A 407 1.78 19.43 -3.91
C PHE A 407 2.24 18.49 -2.80
N TRP A 408 1.32 17.94 -2.03
CA TRP A 408 1.64 17.11 -0.88
C TRP A 408 1.41 15.63 -1.15
N GLY A 409 2.50 14.87 -1.09
CA GLY A 409 2.56 13.44 -1.39
C GLY A 409 3.03 13.17 -2.81
N ILE A 410 4.27 12.71 -2.96
CA ILE A 410 4.89 12.45 -4.25
C ILE A 410 4.95 10.93 -4.43
N ASN A 411 4.04 10.38 -5.24
CA ASN A 411 4.05 8.99 -5.66
C ASN A 411 4.62 8.85 -7.09
N ASP A 412 4.86 7.60 -7.49
CA ASP A 412 5.47 7.29 -8.79
C ASP A 412 4.64 7.81 -9.97
N TYR A 413 3.29 7.76 -9.87
CA TYR A 413 2.43 8.19 -10.96
C TYR A 413 2.49 9.70 -11.15
N PHE A 414 2.42 10.47 -10.07
CA PHE A 414 2.54 11.92 -10.12
C PHE A 414 3.95 12.37 -10.54
N ALA A 415 4.98 11.71 -10.02
CA ALA A 415 6.37 11.98 -10.43
C ALA A 415 6.58 11.76 -11.93
N ASN A 416 6.00 10.69 -12.50
CA ASN A 416 6.04 10.43 -13.94
C ASN A 416 5.26 11.47 -14.78
N MET A 417 4.31 12.15 -14.17
CA MET A 417 3.50 13.18 -14.82
C MET A 417 4.19 14.56 -14.85
N LEU A 418 5.15 14.80 -13.96
CA LEU A 418 5.81 16.12 -13.81
C LEU A 418 6.41 16.67 -15.12
N PRO A 419 7.05 15.87 -16.00
CA PRO A 419 7.54 16.37 -17.28
C PRO A 419 6.43 16.97 -18.17
N ASP A 420 5.21 16.46 -18.05
CA ASP A 420 4.04 16.91 -18.82
C ASP A 420 3.22 17.99 -18.08
N LEU A 421 3.72 18.49 -16.93
CA LEU A 421 3.10 19.53 -16.12
C LEU A 421 4.03 20.75 -15.96
N PRO A 422 4.26 21.53 -17.04
CA PRO A 422 5.20 22.66 -16.98
C PRO A 422 4.86 23.70 -15.92
N ALA A 423 3.59 23.85 -15.56
CA ALA A 423 3.15 24.76 -14.51
C ALA A 423 3.73 24.40 -13.13
N VAL A 424 4.00 23.12 -12.88
CA VAL A 424 4.64 22.66 -11.62
C VAL A 424 6.11 23.07 -11.58
N GLN A 425 6.76 23.35 -12.70
CA GLN A 425 8.15 23.83 -12.74
C GLN A 425 8.28 25.31 -12.29
N SER A 426 7.18 26.02 -12.13
CA SER A 426 7.18 27.38 -11.58
C SER A 426 7.89 27.44 -10.23
N GLU A 427 8.64 28.51 -9.93
CA GLU A 427 9.23 28.78 -8.61
C GLU A 427 8.18 28.95 -7.50
N ARG A 428 6.92 29.15 -7.87
CA ARG A 428 5.78 29.28 -6.95
C ARG A 428 5.06 27.96 -6.66
N ALA A 429 5.50 26.84 -7.26
CA ALA A 429 4.99 25.49 -7.02
C ALA A 429 5.98 24.70 -6.17
N TYR A 430 5.54 24.07 -5.10
CA TYR A 430 6.38 23.39 -4.12
C TYR A 430 5.97 21.92 -4.01
N LEU A 431 6.94 21.01 -4.05
CA LEU A 431 6.71 19.59 -3.78
C LEU A 431 6.95 19.30 -2.30
N ILE A 432 6.03 18.62 -1.65
CA ILE A 432 6.06 18.29 -0.21
C ILE A 432 5.83 16.80 -0.01
N ASP A 433 6.58 16.17 0.90
CA ASP A 433 6.33 14.81 1.33
C ASP A 433 6.63 14.63 2.82
N ASN A 434 5.85 13.79 3.51
CA ASN A 434 6.09 13.43 4.91
C ASN A 434 7.33 12.54 5.09
N SER A 435 7.70 11.80 4.06
CA SER A 435 8.82 10.88 4.11
C SER A 435 10.14 11.63 4.23
N ARG A 436 10.80 11.50 5.37
CA ARG A 436 12.13 12.10 5.61
C ARG A 436 13.19 11.65 4.59
N ILE A 437 13.02 10.47 4.00
CA ILE A 437 13.90 9.94 2.96
C ILE A 437 13.76 10.75 1.67
N LYS A 438 12.54 11.16 1.34
CA LYS A 438 12.27 11.96 0.13
C LYS A 438 12.61 13.44 0.32
N GLN A 439 12.57 13.94 1.54
CA GLN A 439 12.84 15.34 1.84
C GLN A 439 14.28 15.71 1.51
N GLY A 440 14.46 16.80 0.78
CA GLY A 440 15.75 17.25 0.24
C GLY A 440 16.13 16.63 -1.10
N GLY A 441 15.47 15.54 -1.52
CA GLY A 441 15.65 14.92 -2.83
C GLY A 441 15.10 15.79 -3.96
N ILE A 442 15.51 15.48 -5.19
CA ILE A 442 15.09 16.18 -6.41
C ILE A 442 14.35 15.20 -7.31
N VAL A 443 13.18 15.61 -7.78
CA VAL A 443 12.37 14.90 -8.76
C VAL A 443 12.10 15.84 -9.94
N GLU A 444 12.49 15.43 -11.14
CA GLU A 444 12.34 16.22 -12.38
C GLU A 444 12.77 17.71 -12.19
N GLY A 445 13.93 17.90 -11.57
CA GLY A 445 14.50 19.23 -11.30
C GLY A 445 13.87 19.99 -10.12
N LYS A 446 12.81 19.48 -9.49
CA LYS A 446 12.13 20.11 -8.34
C LYS A 446 12.54 19.46 -7.03
N LYS A 447 12.90 20.29 -6.05
CA LYS A 447 13.22 19.85 -4.69
C LYS A 447 11.95 19.43 -3.93
N ILE A 448 12.02 18.30 -3.21
CA ILE A 448 10.98 17.87 -2.28
C ILE A 448 11.26 18.48 -0.90
N HIS A 449 10.29 19.20 -0.37
CA HIS A 449 10.38 19.90 0.93
C HIS A 449 9.71 19.11 2.06
N ALA A 450 10.10 19.42 3.29
CA ALA A 450 9.31 19.04 4.47
C ALA A 450 8.02 19.88 4.54
N PRO A 451 6.95 19.38 5.18
CA PRO A 451 5.68 20.11 5.31
C PRO A 451 5.81 21.49 5.98
N ALA A 452 6.82 21.71 6.81
CA ALA A 452 7.08 23.00 7.46
C ALA A 452 7.21 24.19 6.49
N ILE A 453 7.52 23.94 5.20
CA ILE A 453 7.58 24.97 4.16
C ILE A 453 6.26 25.72 4.00
N LEU A 454 5.13 25.12 4.39
CA LEU A 454 3.82 25.77 4.36
C LEU A 454 3.78 26.99 5.29
N ASP A 455 4.31 26.85 6.52
CA ASP A 455 4.41 27.96 7.49
C ASP A 455 5.48 28.97 7.05
N GLU A 456 6.65 28.48 6.63
CA GLU A 456 7.78 29.33 6.25
C GLU A 456 7.45 30.31 5.11
N LEU A 457 6.63 29.86 4.16
CA LEU A 457 6.28 30.63 2.97
C LEU A 457 4.83 31.13 2.96
N GLY A 458 4.03 30.80 4.00
CA GLY A 458 2.63 31.17 4.09
C GLY A 458 1.77 30.59 2.96
N ILE A 459 2.04 29.33 2.58
CA ILE A 459 1.29 28.67 1.51
C ILE A 459 -0.06 28.22 2.04
N ASP A 460 -1.16 28.73 1.47
CA ASP A 460 -2.52 28.47 1.94
C ASP A 460 -3.33 27.55 1.01
N THR A 461 -2.72 27.08 -0.10
CA THR A 461 -3.36 26.19 -1.09
C THR A 461 -2.50 24.95 -1.32
N VAL A 462 -3.08 23.78 -1.04
CA VAL A 462 -2.40 22.49 -1.15
C VAL A 462 -3.19 21.55 -2.07
N ILE A 463 -2.49 20.99 -3.05
CA ILE A 463 -3.00 19.93 -3.95
C ILE A 463 -2.47 18.60 -3.45
N ILE A 464 -3.32 17.57 -3.38
CA ILE A 464 -2.95 16.22 -2.98
C ILE A 464 -2.97 15.29 -4.20
N PRO A 465 -1.80 14.91 -4.75
CA PRO A 465 -1.71 14.00 -5.91
C PRO A 465 -1.95 12.52 -5.55
N VAL A 466 -1.86 12.17 -4.27
CA VAL A 466 -1.97 10.77 -3.79
C VAL A 466 -3.41 10.46 -3.46
N VAL A 467 -4.21 10.10 -4.47
CA VAL A 467 -5.67 9.91 -4.38
C VAL A 467 -6.08 8.97 -3.22
N SER A 468 -5.33 7.90 -2.99
CA SER A 468 -5.60 6.94 -1.91
C SER A 468 -5.43 7.51 -0.49
N TYR A 469 -4.72 8.63 -0.33
CA TYR A 469 -4.38 9.22 0.97
C TYR A 469 -4.96 10.62 1.17
N VAL A 470 -5.81 11.09 0.27
CA VAL A 470 -6.39 12.46 0.34
C VAL A 470 -6.97 12.75 1.71
N THR A 471 -7.87 11.92 2.22
CA THR A 471 -8.50 12.11 3.53
C THR A 471 -7.50 12.12 4.70
N THR A 472 -6.45 11.30 4.62
CA THR A 472 -5.43 11.23 5.68
C THR A 472 -4.57 12.48 5.69
N ILE A 473 -4.11 12.90 4.51
CA ILE A 473 -3.28 14.10 4.36
C ILE A 473 -4.10 15.35 4.71
N GLU A 474 -5.35 15.44 4.27
CA GLU A 474 -6.23 16.56 4.61
C GLU A 474 -6.44 16.68 6.11
N LYS A 475 -6.70 15.58 6.82
CA LYS A 475 -6.80 15.60 8.29
C LYS A 475 -5.53 16.13 8.95
N GLN A 476 -4.37 15.72 8.45
CA GLN A 476 -3.08 16.21 8.94
C GLN A 476 -2.94 17.70 8.68
N ILE A 477 -3.23 18.17 7.46
CA ILE A 477 -3.17 19.60 7.11
C ILE A 477 -4.06 20.42 8.05
N ARG A 478 -5.31 20.00 8.24
CA ARG A 478 -6.26 20.72 9.11
C ARG A 478 -5.80 20.78 10.57
N ALA A 479 -5.09 19.75 11.05
CA ALA A 479 -4.60 19.68 12.42
C ALA A 479 -3.30 20.47 12.64
N GLU A 480 -2.36 20.41 11.70
CA GLU A 480 -1.00 20.93 11.86
C GLU A 480 -0.79 22.30 11.19
N TYR A 481 -1.57 22.60 10.13
CA TYR A 481 -1.43 23.82 9.30
C TYR A 481 -2.77 24.54 9.13
N PRO A 482 -3.35 25.11 10.21
CA PRO A 482 -4.70 25.70 10.19
C PRO A 482 -4.82 26.94 9.28
N HIS A 483 -3.71 27.54 8.85
CA HIS A 483 -3.70 28.66 7.91
C HIS A 483 -3.94 28.21 6.45
N VAL A 484 -3.82 26.90 6.13
CA VAL A 484 -4.14 26.35 4.82
C VAL A 484 -5.65 26.43 4.60
N LYS A 485 -6.07 27.26 3.65
CA LYS A 485 -7.48 27.52 3.33
C LYS A 485 -8.06 26.47 2.40
N GLU A 486 -7.29 26.11 1.37
CA GLU A 486 -7.74 25.19 0.32
C GLU A 486 -6.91 23.90 0.31
N VAL A 487 -7.61 22.78 0.29
CA VAL A 487 -7.03 21.45 0.10
C VAL A 487 -7.78 20.80 -1.06
N ILE A 488 -7.07 20.54 -2.15
CA ILE A 488 -7.63 20.13 -3.44
C ILE A 488 -7.14 18.72 -3.75
N ASN A 489 -8.05 17.81 -4.10
CA ASN A 489 -7.67 16.53 -4.69
C ASN A 489 -7.25 16.77 -6.15
N ILE A 490 -6.14 16.18 -6.61
CA ILE A 490 -5.69 16.34 -8.00
C ILE A 490 -6.77 15.95 -9.03
N LEU A 491 -7.67 15.03 -8.68
CA LEU A 491 -8.80 14.66 -9.53
C LEU A 491 -9.74 15.84 -9.80
N ASP A 492 -9.85 16.79 -8.88
CA ASP A 492 -10.73 17.94 -9.02
C ASP A 492 -10.19 18.96 -10.02
N LEU A 493 -8.90 18.87 -10.38
CA LEU A 493 -8.26 19.67 -11.41
C LEU A 493 -8.56 19.17 -12.82
N ILE A 494 -9.10 17.95 -12.97
CA ILE A 494 -9.47 17.39 -14.28
C ILE A 494 -10.88 17.87 -14.62
N GLN A 495 -10.94 19.00 -15.31
CA GLN A 495 -12.18 19.66 -15.72
C GLN A 495 -12.10 20.05 -17.20
N PRO A 496 -13.25 20.24 -17.90
CA PRO A 496 -13.25 20.72 -19.26
C PRO A 496 -12.57 22.10 -19.36
N ILE A 497 -11.63 22.24 -20.29
CA ILE A 497 -11.01 23.52 -20.60
C ILE A 497 -12.00 24.33 -21.46
N ALA A 498 -12.36 25.53 -21.04
CA ALA A 498 -13.24 26.40 -21.80
C ALA A 498 -12.58 26.76 -23.16
N VAL A 499 -13.33 26.64 -24.29
CA VAL A 499 -12.80 26.80 -25.64
C VAL A 499 -12.13 28.15 -25.87
N ASN A 500 -12.47 29.19 -25.09
CA ASN A 500 -11.88 30.53 -25.19
C ASN A 500 -10.54 30.70 -24.46
N GLU A 501 -10.12 29.72 -23.64
CA GLU A 501 -8.90 29.77 -22.85
C GLU A 501 -7.78 28.85 -23.38
N ALA A 502 -8.10 28.00 -24.35
CA ALA A 502 -7.16 27.07 -25.00
C ALA A 502 -6.09 27.73 -25.88
N LEU A 503 -6.13 29.06 -26.05
CA LEU A 503 -5.22 29.84 -26.93
C LEU A 503 -4.13 30.61 -26.16
N VAL A 504 -3.96 30.38 -24.83
CA VAL A 504 -3.02 31.13 -23.97
C VAL A 504 -1.96 30.25 -23.34
N CYS A 505 -1.74 29.01 -23.83
CA CYS A 505 -0.66 28.12 -23.36
C CYS A 505 0.40 27.96 -24.46
#